data_ac3aa052f9600900529dc7b5106eabee
#
_entry.id   ac3aa052f9600900529dc7b5106eabee
#
_cell.length_a   1.000
_cell.length_b   1.000
_cell.length_c   1.000
_cell.angle_alpha   90.00
_cell.angle_beta   90.00
_cell.angle_gamma   90.00
#
_symmetry.space_group_name_H-M   'P 1'
#
loop_
_entity.id
_entity.type
_entity.pdbx_description
1 polymer ?
#
loop_
_entity_poly.entity_id
_entity_poly.type
_entity_poly.pdbx_seq_one_letter_code
_entity_poly.pdbx_strand_id
1 'polypeptide(L)'
;MEKILITGISGFLGWNLVQRLKDQYHVYGTCLDNPVSIPGVEVFTFDLSEWSKIERLCEAVNPSVIVHTAAYSNPDYCELHHKEALTLNTFASRELAKAANRLGSRLIYTSTDFVFNGSRGEYSEADDPAPINYYGKTKFLAELEIMNHCSHYVTLRIGTLYGRGNGIRLNFFETLEKQLLAGKKPTCIVDQYRTFLFVEDAVQAIKQLIAEKTLKGLFHLGGPERASRVQFAETLCATLRVSDSLIEKVRLADFPSAAARPPDCSLNSSKIKKTLDLNLSSISQALDQLCAKI
;
A
#
# COMPACT_ATOMS: atom_id res chain seq x y z
N MET A 1 1.35 -3.17 -27.18
CA MET A 1 1.04 -3.42 -25.74
C MET A 1 0.47 -2.14 -25.14
N GLU A 2 -0.44 -2.26 -24.20
CA GLU A 2 -1.05 -1.13 -23.49
C GLU A 2 -0.03 -0.46 -22.57
N LYS A 3 -0.04 0.89 -22.48
CA LYS A 3 0.91 1.67 -21.68
C LYS A 3 0.35 1.88 -20.28
N ILE A 4 1.16 1.56 -19.26
CA ILE A 4 0.82 1.75 -17.85
C ILE A 4 1.89 2.63 -17.20
N LEU A 5 1.47 3.67 -16.49
CA LEU A 5 2.35 4.48 -15.64
C LEU A 5 2.17 4.06 -14.19
N ILE A 6 3.25 3.67 -13.52
CA ILE A 6 3.26 3.33 -12.09
C ILE A 6 4.10 4.35 -11.35
N THR A 7 3.53 5.09 -10.42
CA THR A 7 4.31 5.99 -9.57
C THR A 7 4.84 5.26 -8.35
N GLY A 8 6.07 5.59 -7.93
CA GLY A 8 6.67 4.98 -6.75
C GLY A 8 7.16 3.54 -6.97
N ILE A 9 7.70 3.24 -8.16
CA ILE A 9 8.18 1.88 -8.51
C ILE A 9 9.35 1.38 -7.68
N SER A 10 10.09 2.23 -7.00
CA SER A 10 11.12 1.84 -6.03
C SER A 10 10.56 1.46 -4.65
N GLY A 11 9.27 1.75 -4.40
CA GLY A 11 8.55 1.38 -3.19
C GLY A 11 8.11 -0.09 -3.19
N PHE A 12 7.72 -0.60 -2.03
CA PHE A 12 7.39 -2.01 -1.83
C PHE A 12 6.31 -2.54 -2.80
N LEU A 13 5.15 -1.86 -2.87
CA LEU A 13 4.06 -2.28 -3.76
C LEU A 13 4.39 -2.01 -5.24
N GLY A 14 4.93 -0.82 -5.54
CA GLY A 14 5.28 -0.44 -6.92
C GLY A 14 6.28 -1.40 -7.55
N TRP A 15 7.31 -1.80 -6.79
CA TRP A 15 8.29 -2.80 -7.24
C TRP A 15 7.64 -4.14 -7.60
N ASN A 16 6.82 -4.68 -6.71
CA ASN A 16 6.14 -5.96 -6.93
C ASN A 16 5.16 -5.91 -8.12
N LEU A 17 4.46 -4.78 -8.30
CA LEU A 17 3.60 -4.55 -9.48
C LEU A 17 4.40 -4.59 -10.78
N VAL A 18 5.51 -3.86 -10.84
CA VAL A 18 6.34 -3.82 -12.05
C VAL A 18 6.83 -5.21 -12.43
N GLN A 19 7.31 -6.01 -11.46
CA GLN A 19 7.78 -7.37 -11.75
C GLN A 19 6.70 -8.27 -12.37
N ARG A 20 5.44 -8.03 -12.08
CA ARG A 20 4.30 -8.81 -12.58
C ARG A 20 3.66 -8.26 -13.85
N LEU A 21 3.90 -6.99 -14.18
CA LEU A 21 3.23 -6.31 -15.29
C LEU A 21 4.14 -6.09 -16.50
N LYS A 22 5.45 -5.99 -16.32
CA LYS A 22 6.42 -5.62 -17.37
C LYS A 22 6.42 -6.51 -18.61
N ASP A 23 6.07 -7.79 -18.48
CA ASP A 23 6.05 -8.74 -19.59
C ASP A 23 4.72 -8.70 -20.38
N GLN A 24 3.70 -8.02 -19.87
CA GLN A 24 2.36 -7.94 -20.46
C GLN A 24 1.98 -6.53 -20.92
N TYR A 25 2.66 -5.51 -20.41
CA TYR A 25 2.38 -4.11 -20.65
C TYR A 25 3.66 -3.33 -20.96
N HIS A 26 3.54 -2.20 -21.66
CA HIS A 26 4.60 -1.20 -21.66
C HIS A 26 4.56 -0.42 -20.36
N VAL A 27 5.43 -0.76 -19.42
CA VAL A 27 5.46 -0.16 -18.09
C VAL A 27 6.41 1.02 -18.06
N TYR A 28 5.89 2.16 -17.63
CA TYR A 28 6.61 3.37 -17.28
C TYR A 28 6.55 3.57 -15.77
N GLY A 29 7.62 4.04 -15.16
CA GLY A 29 7.65 4.20 -13.71
C GLY A 29 8.25 5.50 -13.23
N THR A 30 7.82 5.99 -12.05
CA THR A 30 8.51 7.10 -11.39
C THR A 30 9.11 6.67 -10.06
N CYS A 31 10.27 7.24 -9.72
CA CYS A 31 10.89 7.15 -8.40
C CYS A 31 11.47 8.51 -8.00
N LEU A 32 11.82 8.68 -6.73
CA LEU A 32 12.48 9.88 -6.21
C LEU A 32 13.95 9.58 -5.88
N ASP A 33 14.24 9.14 -4.68
CA ASP A 33 15.61 9.05 -4.13
C ASP A 33 16.30 7.71 -4.38
N ASN A 34 15.55 6.68 -4.76
CA ASN A 34 16.08 5.34 -4.94
C ASN A 34 15.86 4.91 -6.40
N PRO A 35 16.70 5.37 -7.33
CA PRO A 35 16.56 4.98 -8.71
C PRO A 35 16.75 3.47 -8.86
N VAL A 36 15.84 2.84 -9.57
CA VAL A 36 15.87 1.43 -9.88
C VAL A 36 16.03 1.24 -11.38
N SER A 37 16.85 0.28 -11.77
CA SER A 37 16.95 -0.16 -13.17
C SER A 37 16.23 -1.49 -13.30
N ILE A 38 15.20 -1.52 -14.13
CA ILE A 38 14.37 -2.72 -14.35
C ILE A 38 14.36 -2.98 -15.85
N PRO A 39 14.87 -4.13 -16.32
CA PRO A 39 14.86 -4.46 -17.74
C PRO A 39 13.44 -4.37 -18.35
N GLY A 40 13.33 -3.65 -19.47
CA GLY A 40 12.05 -3.47 -20.17
C GLY A 40 11.13 -2.40 -19.58
N VAL A 41 11.59 -1.60 -18.58
CA VAL A 41 10.82 -0.53 -17.95
C VAL A 41 11.55 0.79 -18.11
N GLU A 42 10.83 1.82 -18.56
CA GLU A 42 11.34 3.19 -18.62
C GLU A 42 11.08 3.89 -17.29
N VAL A 43 12.14 4.38 -16.64
CA VAL A 43 12.08 4.94 -15.29
C VAL A 43 12.42 6.42 -15.31
N PHE A 44 11.54 7.25 -14.74
CA PHE A 44 11.71 8.69 -14.60
C PHE A 44 11.97 9.04 -13.13
N THR A 45 13.07 9.74 -12.90
CA THR A 45 13.46 10.16 -11.54
C THR A 45 13.17 11.64 -11.35
N PHE A 46 12.16 11.96 -10.54
CA PHE A 46 11.83 13.33 -10.13
C PHE A 46 10.89 13.34 -8.92
N ASP A 47 10.83 14.48 -8.24
CA ASP A 47 9.87 14.69 -7.15
C ASP A 47 8.47 14.97 -7.71
N LEU A 48 7.50 14.16 -7.27
CA LEU A 48 6.08 14.37 -7.64
C LEU A 48 5.49 15.69 -7.09
N SER A 49 6.20 16.38 -6.20
CA SER A 49 5.85 17.75 -5.82
C SER A 49 6.10 18.79 -6.95
N GLU A 50 6.86 18.39 -7.96
CA GLU A 50 7.09 19.17 -9.19
C GLU A 50 5.95 18.93 -10.21
N TRP A 51 4.78 19.47 -9.93
CA TRP A 51 3.52 19.16 -10.64
C TRP A 51 3.57 19.31 -12.15
N SER A 52 4.32 20.31 -12.66
CA SER A 52 4.53 20.47 -14.09
C SER A 52 5.23 19.29 -14.75
N LYS A 53 6.06 18.55 -14.01
CA LYS A 53 6.68 17.30 -14.49
C LYS A 53 5.69 16.17 -14.56
N ILE A 54 4.71 16.09 -13.64
CA ILE A 54 3.63 15.11 -13.69
C ILE A 54 2.85 15.26 -14.99
N GLU A 55 2.42 16.48 -15.30
CA GLU A 55 1.65 16.78 -16.50
C GLU A 55 2.43 16.38 -17.77
N ARG A 56 3.66 16.88 -17.92
CA ARG A 56 4.53 16.57 -19.07
C ARG A 56 4.78 15.06 -19.22
N LEU A 57 5.02 14.35 -18.12
CA LEU A 57 5.21 12.90 -18.15
C LEU A 57 3.95 12.20 -18.64
N CYS A 58 2.79 12.54 -18.07
CA CYS A 58 1.52 11.94 -18.47
C CYS A 58 1.22 12.19 -19.97
N GLU A 59 1.48 13.39 -20.46
CA GLU A 59 1.31 13.73 -21.89
C GLU A 59 2.30 12.95 -22.78
N ALA A 60 3.58 12.87 -22.41
CA ALA A 60 4.60 12.19 -23.19
C ALA A 60 4.37 10.68 -23.23
N VAL A 61 4.00 10.07 -22.13
CA VAL A 61 3.71 8.63 -22.03
C VAL A 61 2.37 8.29 -22.65
N ASN A 62 1.35 9.15 -22.41
CA ASN A 62 -0.05 8.92 -22.77
C ASN A 62 -0.53 7.52 -22.29
N PRO A 63 -0.49 7.22 -20.98
CA PRO A 63 -0.83 5.91 -20.44
C PRO A 63 -2.33 5.68 -20.49
N SER A 64 -2.78 4.45 -20.73
CA SER A 64 -4.18 4.05 -20.58
C SER A 64 -4.59 3.89 -19.11
N VAL A 65 -3.62 3.51 -18.27
CA VAL A 65 -3.81 3.33 -16.82
C VAL A 65 -2.66 3.97 -16.06
N ILE A 66 -2.98 4.70 -15.00
CA ILE A 66 -2.03 5.20 -14.01
C ILE A 66 -2.28 4.44 -12.70
N VAL A 67 -1.26 3.75 -12.17
CA VAL A 67 -1.30 3.12 -10.85
C VAL A 67 -0.48 3.99 -9.89
N HIS A 68 -1.16 4.68 -8.99
CA HIS A 68 -0.52 5.63 -8.07
C HIS A 68 -0.23 4.98 -6.73
N THR A 69 1.04 4.59 -6.51
CA THR A 69 1.51 3.98 -5.26
C THR A 69 2.50 4.85 -4.48
N ALA A 70 2.98 5.95 -5.07
CA ALA A 70 3.92 6.85 -4.41
C ALA A 70 3.26 7.57 -3.23
N ALA A 71 3.88 7.53 -2.07
CA ALA A 71 3.44 8.26 -0.88
C ALA A 71 4.56 8.32 0.17
N TYR A 72 4.52 9.33 1.04
CA TYR A 72 5.12 9.22 2.36
C TYR A 72 4.20 8.35 3.21
N SER A 73 4.59 7.08 3.42
CA SER A 73 3.77 6.06 4.07
C SER A 73 4.13 5.81 5.55
N ASN A 74 5.15 6.51 6.08
CA ASN A 74 5.48 6.45 7.50
C ASN A 74 4.63 7.47 8.25
N PRO A 75 3.71 7.04 9.16
CA PRO A 75 2.84 7.95 9.89
C PRO A 75 3.60 8.92 10.80
N ASP A 76 4.71 8.48 11.46
CA ASP A 76 5.51 9.35 12.31
C ASP A 76 6.21 10.45 11.51
N TYR A 77 6.73 10.12 10.31
CA TYR A 77 7.27 11.11 9.40
C TYR A 77 6.20 12.14 9.00
N CYS A 78 5.03 11.68 8.60
CA CYS A 78 3.93 12.57 8.20
C CYS A 78 3.45 13.48 9.34
N GLU A 79 3.48 12.99 10.59
CA GLU A 79 3.12 13.77 11.77
C GLU A 79 4.13 14.88 12.07
N LEU A 80 5.39 14.68 11.76
CA LEU A 80 6.46 15.65 11.97
C LEU A 80 6.69 16.58 10.76
N HIS A 81 6.21 16.20 9.55
CA HIS A 81 6.48 16.90 8.28
C HIS A 81 5.18 17.14 7.50
N HIS A 82 4.26 17.90 8.10
CA HIS A 82 2.91 18.13 7.56
C HIS A 82 2.89 18.67 6.13
N LYS A 83 3.72 19.69 5.84
CA LYS A 83 3.75 20.32 4.51
C LYS A 83 4.17 19.34 3.43
N GLU A 84 5.23 18.57 3.67
CA GLU A 84 5.76 17.60 2.73
C GLU A 84 4.76 16.45 2.51
N ALA A 85 4.20 15.93 3.60
CA ALA A 85 3.18 14.89 3.55
C ALA A 85 1.93 15.33 2.77
N LEU A 86 1.43 16.54 3.00
CA LEU A 86 0.30 17.08 2.26
C LEU A 86 0.62 17.29 0.79
N THR A 87 1.81 17.84 0.48
CA THR A 87 2.24 18.13 -0.89
C THR A 87 2.33 16.84 -1.73
N LEU A 88 2.98 15.81 -1.19
CA LEU A 88 3.16 14.55 -1.92
C LEU A 88 1.88 13.69 -1.89
N ASN A 89 1.33 13.42 -0.70
CA ASN A 89 0.23 12.46 -0.60
C ASN A 89 -1.09 13.00 -1.16
N THR A 90 -1.34 14.31 -1.03
CA THR A 90 -2.62 14.91 -1.44
C THR A 90 -2.52 15.65 -2.77
N PHE A 91 -1.63 16.64 -2.86
CA PHE A 91 -1.62 17.53 -4.03
C PHE A 91 -1.05 16.85 -5.28
N ALA A 92 0.00 16.01 -5.15
CA ALA A 92 0.47 15.23 -6.30
C ALA A 92 -0.60 14.23 -6.78
N SER A 93 -1.37 13.63 -5.87
CA SER A 93 -2.52 12.77 -6.23
C SER A 93 -3.60 13.54 -7.00
N ARG A 94 -3.88 14.80 -6.60
CA ARG A 94 -4.79 15.69 -7.33
C ARG A 94 -4.29 15.96 -8.75
N GLU A 95 -3.02 16.30 -8.90
CA GLU A 95 -2.47 16.61 -10.24
C GLU A 95 -2.44 15.37 -11.15
N LEU A 96 -2.15 14.19 -10.59
CA LEU A 96 -2.29 12.92 -11.33
C LEU A 96 -3.76 12.66 -11.74
N ALA A 97 -4.72 12.95 -10.86
CA ALA A 97 -6.15 12.81 -11.18
C ALA A 97 -6.59 13.74 -12.32
N LYS A 98 -6.14 15.00 -12.30
CA LYS A 98 -6.40 15.97 -13.38
C LYS A 98 -5.76 15.50 -14.70
N ALA A 99 -4.51 15.04 -14.67
CA ALA A 99 -3.82 14.53 -15.85
C ALA A 99 -4.53 13.28 -16.41
N ALA A 100 -4.89 12.33 -15.55
CA ALA A 100 -5.64 11.15 -15.94
C ALA A 100 -6.97 11.51 -16.60
N ASN A 101 -7.73 12.43 -16.01
CA ASN A 101 -9.02 12.86 -16.55
C ASN A 101 -8.89 13.51 -17.93
N ARG A 102 -7.88 14.38 -18.14
CA ARG A 102 -7.62 15.02 -19.44
C ARG A 102 -7.27 14.01 -20.53
N LEU A 103 -6.50 13.00 -20.20
CA LEU A 103 -6.05 11.98 -21.15
C LEU A 103 -7.08 10.85 -21.37
N GLY A 104 -8.17 10.82 -20.59
CA GLY A 104 -9.08 9.68 -20.55
C GLY A 104 -8.47 8.43 -19.94
N SER A 105 -7.35 8.58 -19.24
CA SER A 105 -6.67 7.49 -18.54
C SER A 105 -7.46 7.05 -17.32
N ARG A 106 -7.37 5.76 -16.97
CA ARG A 106 -7.88 5.26 -15.70
C ARG A 106 -6.87 5.47 -14.59
N LEU A 107 -7.31 5.97 -13.42
CA LEU A 107 -6.48 6.13 -12.24
C LEU A 107 -6.82 5.05 -11.19
N ILE A 108 -5.84 4.21 -10.83
CA ILE A 108 -5.92 3.28 -9.69
C ILE A 108 -5.06 3.85 -8.57
N TYR A 109 -5.68 4.28 -7.50
CA TYR A 109 -5.03 4.93 -6.36
C TYR A 109 -4.99 3.99 -5.16
N THR A 110 -3.82 3.86 -4.53
CA THR A 110 -3.65 3.11 -3.29
C THR A 110 -3.78 4.04 -2.09
N SER A 111 -4.87 3.92 -1.37
CA SER A 111 -5.13 4.55 -0.07
C SER A 111 -4.74 3.60 1.07
N THR A 112 -5.28 3.81 2.26
CA THR A 112 -4.86 3.13 3.49
C THR A 112 -6.04 2.86 4.42
N ASP A 113 -5.90 1.85 5.28
CA ASP A 113 -6.77 1.59 6.42
C ASP A 113 -6.68 2.68 7.51
N PHE A 114 -5.60 3.49 7.54
CA PHE A 114 -5.41 4.62 8.47
C PHE A 114 -6.39 5.79 8.26
N VAL A 115 -7.25 5.74 7.26
CA VAL A 115 -8.38 6.69 7.13
C VAL A 115 -9.41 6.50 8.24
N PHE A 116 -9.39 5.39 8.96
CA PHE A 116 -10.30 5.09 10.07
C PHE A 116 -9.67 5.35 11.44
N ASN A 117 -10.50 5.70 12.42
CA ASN A 117 -10.06 5.95 13.82
C ASN A 117 -9.74 4.67 14.62
N GLY A 118 -10.16 3.52 14.13
CA GLY A 118 -9.88 2.23 14.75
C GLY A 118 -10.76 1.91 15.97
N SER A 119 -11.88 2.59 16.17
CA SER A 119 -12.76 2.35 17.32
C SER A 119 -13.56 1.04 17.24
N ARG A 120 -13.74 0.48 16.04
CA ARG A 120 -14.61 -0.68 15.82
C ARG A 120 -13.93 -1.85 15.14
N GLY A 121 -13.12 -1.59 14.08
CA GLY A 121 -12.59 -2.61 13.18
C GLY A 121 -13.61 -3.09 12.12
N GLU A 122 -13.13 -3.97 11.23
CA GLU A 122 -13.90 -4.57 10.14
C GLU A 122 -14.67 -3.55 9.28
N TYR A 123 -14.02 -2.39 9.02
CA TYR A 123 -14.61 -1.28 8.27
C TYR A 123 -14.96 -1.68 6.84
N SER A 124 -16.16 -1.33 6.42
CA SER A 124 -16.66 -1.44 5.05
C SER A 124 -16.50 -0.12 4.28
N GLU A 125 -16.72 -0.14 2.98
CA GLU A 125 -16.68 1.07 2.15
C GLU A 125 -17.81 2.06 2.46
N ALA A 126 -18.84 1.65 3.19
CA ALA A 126 -19.95 2.50 3.65
C ALA A 126 -19.64 3.25 4.95
N ASP A 127 -18.52 2.92 5.63
CA ASP A 127 -18.15 3.57 6.87
C ASP A 127 -17.42 4.89 6.62
N ASP A 128 -17.76 5.91 7.40
CA ASP A 128 -17.16 7.25 7.26
C ASP A 128 -15.70 7.26 7.75
N PRO A 129 -14.78 7.81 6.97
CA PRO A 129 -13.40 8.04 7.40
C PRO A 129 -13.33 9.05 8.56
N ALA A 130 -12.49 8.73 9.55
CA ALA A 130 -12.20 9.59 10.70
C ALA A 130 -10.74 9.45 11.13
N PRO A 131 -9.76 9.84 10.29
CA PRO A 131 -8.34 9.61 10.55
C PRO A 131 -7.85 10.35 11.80
N ILE A 132 -7.08 9.65 12.65
CA ILE A 132 -6.54 10.19 13.91
C ILE A 132 -5.07 10.60 13.82
N ASN A 133 -4.44 10.46 12.67
CA ASN A 133 -3.06 10.93 12.44
C ASN A 133 -2.96 11.62 11.06
N TYR A 134 -1.86 12.36 10.88
CA TYR A 134 -1.70 13.18 9.69
C TYR A 134 -1.52 12.35 8.41
N TYR A 135 -0.88 11.18 8.47
CA TYR A 135 -0.81 10.27 7.34
C TYR A 135 -2.19 9.87 6.81
N GLY A 136 -3.04 9.35 7.69
CA GLY A 136 -4.42 8.98 7.33
C GLY A 136 -5.21 10.16 6.79
N LYS A 137 -5.05 11.36 7.39
CA LYS A 137 -5.67 12.61 6.93
C LYS A 137 -5.24 12.97 5.50
N THR A 138 -3.93 12.94 5.20
CA THR A 138 -3.45 13.27 3.84
C THR A 138 -3.91 12.26 2.80
N LYS A 139 -3.99 10.98 3.14
CA LYS A 139 -4.49 9.93 2.25
C LYS A 139 -5.99 10.08 2.00
N PHE A 140 -6.78 10.39 3.04
CA PHE A 140 -8.22 10.67 2.87
C PHE A 140 -8.48 11.91 2.04
N LEU A 141 -7.74 13.00 2.26
CA LEU A 141 -7.84 14.20 1.42
C LEU A 141 -7.52 13.89 -0.06
N ALA A 142 -6.55 13.00 -0.31
CA ALA A 142 -6.25 12.55 -1.68
C ALA A 142 -7.41 11.75 -2.31
N GLU A 143 -8.13 10.91 -1.54
CA GLU A 143 -9.34 10.23 -2.03
C GLU A 143 -10.39 11.24 -2.52
N LEU A 144 -10.61 12.32 -1.75
CA LEU A 144 -11.55 13.39 -2.11
C LEU A 144 -11.09 14.15 -3.35
N GLU A 145 -9.81 14.51 -3.45
CA GLU A 145 -9.25 15.18 -4.62
C GLU A 145 -9.38 14.33 -5.89
N ILE A 146 -9.12 13.02 -5.79
CA ILE A 146 -9.25 12.10 -6.92
C ILE A 146 -10.71 12.00 -7.36
N MET A 147 -11.62 11.83 -6.43
CA MET A 147 -13.07 11.77 -6.70
C MET A 147 -13.58 13.04 -7.41
N ASN A 148 -13.05 14.20 -7.01
CA ASN A 148 -13.47 15.49 -7.58
C ASN A 148 -12.86 15.79 -8.96
N HIS A 149 -11.71 15.20 -9.29
CA HIS A 149 -10.95 15.59 -10.48
C HIS A 149 -10.78 14.48 -11.54
N CYS A 150 -11.16 13.24 -11.23
CA CYS A 150 -11.07 12.11 -12.18
C CYS A 150 -12.39 11.33 -12.21
N SER A 151 -13.00 11.21 -13.38
CA SER A 151 -14.26 10.48 -13.55
C SER A 151 -14.08 8.96 -13.65
N HIS A 152 -12.86 8.51 -13.99
CA HIS A 152 -12.52 7.11 -14.22
C HIS A 152 -11.42 6.65 -13.27
N TYR A 153 -11.79 6.44 -12.02
CA TYR A 153 -10.86 6.05 -10.96
C TYR A 153 -11.31 4.83 -10.15
N VAL A 154 -10.34 4.18 -9.55
CA VAL A 154 -10.50 3.21 -8.45
C VAL A 154 -9.63 3.67 -7.30
N THR A 155 -10.22 3.79 -6.13
CA THR A 155 -9.51 3.98 -4.87
C THR A 155 -9.49 2.66 -4.11
N LEU A 156 -8.29 2.19 -3.77
CA LEU A 156 -8.09 1.00 -2.93
C LEU A 156 -7.60 1.42 -1.56
N ARG A 157 -8.42 1.28 -0.52
CA ARG A 157 -7.95 1.32 0.86
C ARG A 157 -7.31 -0.03 1.17
N ILE A 158 -6.01 -0.03 1.39
CA ILE A 158 -5.21 -1.25 1.54
C ILE A 158 -4.87 -1.46 3.01
N GLY A 159 -4.97 -2.71 3.49
CA GLY A 159 -4.48 -3.14 4.79
C GLY A 159 -2.96 -3.16 4.86
N THR A 160 -2.41 -3.63 5.98
CA THR A 160 -0.96 -3.69 6.18
C THR A 160 -0.32 -4.69 5.22
N LEU A 161 0.45 -4.19 4.24
CA LEU A 161 1.15 -5.02 3.26
C LEU A 161 2.36 -5.74 3.88
N TYR A 162 2.57 -6.99 3.49
CA TYR A 162 3.76 -7.77 3.82
C TYR A 162 4.20 -8.70 2.68
N GLY A 163 5.45 -9.13 2.71
CA GLY A 163 6.04 -10.00 1.70
C GLY A 163 7.47 -9.60 1.36
N ARG A 164 8.04 -10.09 0.25
CA ARG A 164 9.39 -9.74 -0.20
C ARG A 164 9.39 -8.45 -1.02
N GLY A 165 10.29 -7.54 -0.67
CA GLY A 165 10.53 -6.30 -1.39
C GLY A 165 11.79 -6.37 -2.27
N ASN A 166 12.29 -5.18 -2.67
CA ASN A 166 13.52 -5.02 -3.45
C ASN A 166 14.79 -4.92 -2.58
N GLY A 167 14.67 -5.06 -1.27
CA GLY A 167 15.79 -4.93 -0.33
C GLY A 167 16.25 -3.49 -0.02
N ILE A 168 15.73 -2.47 -0.70
CA ILE A 168 16.09 -1.06 -0.46
C ILE A 168 15.57 -0.59 0.91
N ARG A 169 14.31 -0.89 1.19
CA ARG A 169 13.70 -0.62 2.51
C ARG A 169 12.95 -1.87 2.96
N LEU A 170 13.31 -2.36 4.14
CA LEU A 170 12.62 -3.51 4.71
C LEU A 170 11.21 -3.11 5.18
N ASN A 171 10.21 -3.91 4.80
CA ASN A 171 8.86 -3.77 5.34
C ASN A 171 8.74 -4.43 6.73
N PHE A 172 7.54 -4.39 7.30
CA PHE A 172 7.27 -4.96 8.63
C PHE A 172 7.68 -6.44 8.74
N PHE A 173 7.29 -7.26 7.78
CA PHE A 173 7.61 -8.69 7.74
C PHE A 173 9.12 -8.94 7.66
N GLU A 174 9.81 -8.31 6.69
CA GLU A 174 11.25 -8.50 6.49
C GLU A 174 12.07 -8.05 7.70
N THR A 175 11.63 -6.96 8.36
CA THR A 175 12.27 -6.46 9.59
C THR A 175 12.10 -7.46 10.73
N LEU A 176 10.89 -7.96 10.91
CA LEU A 176 10.55 -8.93 11.96
C LEU A 176 11.29 -10.24 11.75
N GLU A 177 11.27 -10.79 10.55
CA GLU A 177 11.98 -12.03 10.16
C GLU A 177 13.49 -11.91 10.44
N LYS A 178 14.10 -10.82 9.97
CA LYS A 178 15.54 -10.57 10.20
C LYS A 178 15.90 -10.51 11.68
N GLN A 179 15.05 -9.89 12.51
CA GLN A 179 15.28 -9.80 13.96
C GLN A 179 15.14 -11.18 14.62
N LEU A 180 14.10 -11.94 14.31
CA LEU A 180 13.86 -13.27 14.87
C LEU A 180 14.98 -14.26 14.50
N LEU A 181 15.39 -14.30 13.23
CA LEU A 181 16.49 -15.16 12.78
C LEU A 181 17.86 -14.77 13.41
N ALA A 182 18.03 -13.51 13.80
CA ALA A 182 19.20 -13.04 14.52
C ALA A 182 19.10 -13.25 16.05
N GLY A 183 18.06 -13.92 16.57
CA GLY A 183 17.84 -14.10 18.00
C GLY A 183 17.53 -12.83 18.78
N LYS A 184 17.16 -11.73 18.08
CA LYS A 184 16.77 -10.46 18.71
C LYS A 184 15.33 -10.55 19.19
N LYS A 185 14.96 -9.66 20.12
CA LYS A 185 13.61 -9.56 20.67
C LYS A 185 12.86 -8.38 20.00
N PRO A 186 12.11 -8.63 18.89
CA PRO A 186 11.28 -7.59 18.30
C PRO A 186 10.11 -7.23 19.21
N THR A 187 9.84 -5.92 19.33
CA THR A 187 8.69 -5.41 20.07
C THR A 187 7.44 -5.45 19.20
N CYS A 188 6.39 -6.15 19.64
CA CYS A 188 5.12 -6.28 18.95
C CYS A 188 3.94 -5.86 19.83
N ILE A 189 2.99 -5.14 19.23
CA ILE A 189 1.82 -4.58 19.92
C ILE A 189 0.72 -5.63 20.02
N VAL A 190 0.19 -5.88 21.22
CA VAL A 190 -0.84 -6.91 21.48
C VAL A 190 -2.26 -6.48 21.12
N ASP A 191 -2.59 -5.19 21.26
CA ASP A 191 -3.92 -4.61 21.14
C ASP A 191 -4.07 -3.64 19.95
N GLN A 192 -3.26 -3.84 18.90
CA GLN A 192 -3.39 -3.18 17.62
C GLN A 192 -3.72 -4.20 16.52
N TYR A 193 -4.91 -4.09 15.94
CA TYR A 193 -5.42 -5.05 14.96
C TYR A 193 -5.43 -4.48 13.55
N ARG A 194 -5.13 -5.33 12.57
CA ARG A 194 -5.09 -5.04 11.13
C ARG A 194 -5.57 -6.24 10.31
N THR A 195 -5.89 -6.01 9.06
CA THR A 195 -5.93 -7.04 8.04
C THR A 195 -4.61 -7.03 7.29
N PHE A 196 -3.72 -8.00 7.61
CA PHE A 196 -2.43 -8.13 6.93
C PHE A 196 -2.66 -8.68 5.53
N LEU A 197 -2.18 -7.95 4.52
CA LEU A 197 -2.38 -8.30 3.12
C LEU A 197 -1.07 -8.76 2.48
N PHE A 198 -1.06 -9.97 1.95
CA PHE A 198 0.08 -10.49 1.20
C PHE A 198 0.28 -9.67 -0.09
N VAL A 199 1.51 -9.26 -0.37
CA VAL A 199 1.80 -8.36 -1.50
C VAL A 199 1.43 -8.98 -2.86
N GLU A 200 1.57 -10.30 -3.01
CA GLU A 200 1.18 -10.98 -4.26
C GLU A 200 -0.34 -10.92 -4.49
N ASP A 201 -1.15 -11.02 -3.42
CA ASP A 201 -2.60 -10.86 -3.51
C ASP A 201 -2.99 -9.43 -3.90
N ALA A 202 -2.29 -8.44 -3.33
CA ALA A 202 -2.49 -7.04 -3.70
C ALA A 202 -2.14 -6.79 -5.18
N VAL A 203 -1.03 -7.35 -5.65
CA VAL A 203 -0.61 -7.27 -7.05
C VAL A 203 -1.61 -7.94 -7.97
N GLN A 204 -2.11 -9.12 -7.61
CA GLN A 204 -3.13 -9.83 -8.38
C GLN A 204 -4.43 -9.03 -8.48
N ALA A 205 -4.89 -8.44 -7.37
CA ALA A 205 -6.08 -7.59 -7.36
C ALA A 205 -5.91 -6.36 -8.26
N ILE A 206 -4.77 -5.66 -8.18
CA ILE A 206 -4.49 -4.49 -9.01
C ILE A 206 -4.38 -4.88 -10.48
N LYS A 207 -3.75 -6.02 -10.80
CA LYS A 207 -3.67 -6.55 -12.17
C LYS A 207 -5.06 -6.82 -12.74
N GLN A 208 -5.97 -7.41 -11.98
CA GLN A 208 -7.35 -7.62 -12.41
C GLN A 208 -8.08 -6.28 -12.59
N LEU A 209 -7.86 -5.30 -11.70
CA LEU A 209 -8.42 -3.96 -11.86
C LEU A 209 -7.91 -3.24 -13.12
N ILE A 210 -6.66 -3.46 -13.54
CA ILE A 210 -6.12 -2.92 -14.79
C ILE A 210 -6.86 -3.52 -15.99
N ALA A 211 -7.15 -4.82 -15.96
CA ALA A 211 -7.85 -5.52 -17.04
C ALA A 211 -9.36 -5.19 -17.07
N GLU A 212 -9.99 -5.06 -15.90
CA GLU A 212 -11.43 -4.80 -15.76
C GLU A 212 -11.72 -3.29 -15.82
N LYS A 213 -11.93 -2.76 -17.02
CA LYS A 213 -12.01 -1.31 -17.28
C LYS A 213 -13.32 -0.64 -16.84
N THR A 214 -14.34 -1.41 -16.50
CA THR A 214 -15.66 -0.86 -16.14
C THR A 214 -15.80 -0.53 -14.67
N LEU A 215 -14.97 -1.14 -13.81
CA LEU A 215 -15.02 -0.94 -12.37
C LEU A 215 -14.50 0.45 -11.99
N LYS A 216 -15.23 1.13 -11.11
CA LYS A 216 -14.88 2.45 -10.58
C LYS A 216 -15.32 2.61 -9.12
N GLY A 217 -14.74 3.61 -8.46
CA GLY A 217 -15.10 3.99 -7.09
C GLY A 217 -14.19 3.37 -6.03
N LEU A 218 -14.73 3.23 -4.82
CA LEU A 218 -14.00 2.83 -3.62
C LEU A 218 -14.12 1.33 -3.36
N PHE A 219 -12.98 0.70 -3.04
CA PHE A 219 -12.88 -0.68 -2.58
C PHE A 219 -11.91 -0.80 -1.41
N HIS A 220 -12.18 -1.75 -0.52
CA HIS A 220 -11.28 -2.17 0.54
C HIS A 220 -10.54 -3.44 0.14
N LEU A 221 -9.24 -3.48 0.39
CA LEU A 221 -8.38 -4.62 0.12
C LEU A 221 -7.47 -4.90 1.34
N GLY A 222 -7.96 -5.68 2.27
CA GLY A 222 -7.22 -6.26 3.38
C GLY A 222 -7.09 -7.76 3.21
N GLY A 223 -6.19 -8.38 3.95
CA GLY A 223 -6.12 -9.84 4.02
C GLY A 223 -7.39 -10.44 4.65
N PRO A 224 -7.55 -11.78 4.59
CA PRO A 224 -8.78 -12.43 5.03
C PRO A 224 -8.95 -12.46 6.56
N GLU A 225 -7.89 -12.15 7.32
CA GLU A 225 -7.84 -12.30 8.76
C GLU A 225 -7.58 -10.96 9.45
N ARG A 226 -8.37 -10.69 10.50
CA ARG A 226 -8.08 -9.65 11.48
C ARG A 226 -7.09 -10.20 12.51
N ALA A 227 -5.90 -9.64 12.59
CA ALA A 227 -4.87 -10.11 13.52
C ALA A 227 -4.13 -8.94 14.17
N SER A 228 -3.60 -9.14 15.38
CA SER A 228 -2.66 -8.22 16.00
C SER A 228 -1.25 -8.43 15.45
N ARG A 229 -0.35 -7.45 15.71
CA ARG A 229 1.08 -7.62 15.35
C ARG A 229 1.72 -8.80 16.08
N VAL A 230 1.29 -9.08 17.31
CA VAL A 230 1.76 -10.25 18.06
C VAL A 230 1.30 -11.55 17.41
N GLN A 231 0.02 -11.68 17.06
CA GLN A 231 -0.49 -12.87 16.39
C GLN A 231 0.23 -13.12 15.04
N PHE A 232 0.48 -12.08 14.27
CA PHE A 232 1.31 -12.21 13.06
C PHE A 232 2.72 -12.71 13.38
N ALA A 233 3.37 -12.13 14.40
CA ALA A 233 4.71 -12.51 14.82
C ALA A 233 4.79 -13.95 15.34
N GLU A 234 3.80 -14.39 16.12
CA GLU A 234 3.68 -15.77 16.61
C GLU A 234 3.54 -16.77 15.45
N THR A 235 2.71 -16.46 14.45
CA THR A 235 2.59 -17.27 13.22
C THR A 235 3.93 -17.34 12.49
N LEU A 236 4.65 -16.22 12.38
CA LEU A 236 5.98 -16.18 11.75
C LEU A 236 7.00 -17.00 12.54
N CYS A 237 7.00 -16.94 13.87
CA CYS A 237 7.87 -17.78 14.72
C CYS A 237 7.63 -19.27 14.46
N ALA A 238 6.37 -19.69 14.38
CA ALA A 238 6.01 -21.07 14.09
C ALA A 238 6.54 -21.51 12.71
N THR A 239 6.35 -20.68 11.67
CA THR A 239 6.85 -20.97 10.31
C THR A 239 8.39 -21.03 10.27
N LEU A 240 9.08 -20.13 10.96
CA LEU A 240 10.56 -20.09 11.02
C LEU A 240 11.15 -21.14 11.99
N ARG A 241 10.29 -21.83 12.77
CA ARG A 241 10.70 -22.77 13.82
C ARG A 241 11.60 -22.13 14.90
N VAL A 242 11.33 -20.88 15.24
CA VAL A 242 11.97 -20.15 16.34
C VAL A 242 10.99 -19.98 17.50
N SER A 243 11.53 -19.78 18.72
CA SER A 243 10.67 -19.59 19.89
C SER A 243 9.93 -18.25 19.85
N ASP A 244 8.63 -18.25 20.12
CA ASP A 244 7.80 -17.06 20.30
C ASP A 244 8.14 -16.26 21.58
N SER A 245 8.90 -16.86 22.51
CA SER A 245 9.46 -16.17 23.68
C SER A 245 10.44 -15.04 23.31
N LEU A 246 10.88 -14.98 22.05
CA LEU A 246 11.64 -13.86 21.51
C LEU A 246 10.76 -12.60 21.30
N ILE A 247 9.44 -12.74 21.23
CA ILE A 247 8.56 -11.59 21.00
C ILE A 247 8.39 -10.79 22.28
N GLU A 248 8.83 -9.53 22.27
CA GLU A 248 8.53 -8.57 23.33
C GLU A 248 7.13 -8.01 23.11
N LYS A 249 6.19 -8.35 24.01
CA LYS A 249 4.78 -7.97 23.90
C LYS A 249 4.53 -6.67 24.68
N VAL A 250 4.03 -5.65 23.98
CA VAL A 250 3.68 -4.35 24.56
C VAL A 250 2.25 -3.94 24.23
N ARG A 251 1.66 -3.06 25.01
CA ARG A 251 0.38 -2.42 24.67
C ARG A 251 0.61 -1.23 23.75
N LEU A 252 -0.40 -0.89 22.96
CA LEU A 252 -0.36 0.28 22.08
C LEU A 252 -0.08 1.58 22.85
N ALA A 253 -0.64 1.70 24.04
CA ALA A 253 -0.43 2.87 24.91
C ALA A 253 1.03 3.05 25.36
N ASP A 254 1.79 1.96 25.45
CA ASP A 254 3.19 1.96 25.89
C ASP A 254 4.19 2.03 24.71
N PHE A 255 3.67 1.96 23.47
CA PHE A 255 4.52 1.97 22.27
C PHE A 255 4.87 3.41 21.87
N PRO A 256 6.15 3.80 21.87
CA PRO A 256 6.56 5.15 21.53
C PRO A 256 6.31 5.43 20.04
N SER A 257 5.49 6.46 19.75
CA SER A 257 5.24 6.89 18.37
C SER A 257 4.87 8.38 18.35
N ALA A 258 5.32 9.12 17.34
CA ALA A 258 4.94 10.54 17.18
C ALA A 258 3.48 10.67 16.72
N ALA A 259 3.03 9.80 15.84
CA ALA A 259 1.67 9.78 15.33
C ALA A 259 0.77 8.85 16.16
N ALA A 260 -0.46 9.25 16.41
CA ALA A 260 -1.47 8.37 17.01
C ALA A 260 -1.70 7.14 16.12
N ARG A 261 -1.73 5.97 16.74
CA ARG A 261 -1.98 4.69 16.04
C ARG A 261 -3.41 4.21 16.34
N PRO A 262 -4.26 4.04 15.34
CA PRO A 262 -5.59 3.51 15.58
C PRO A 262 -5.49 2.07 16.09
N PRO A 263 -6.32 1.68 17.08
CA PRO A 263 -6.26 0.35 17.68
C PRO A 263 -6.72 -0.76 16.71
N ASP A 264 -7.76 -0.53 15.93
CA ASP A 264 -8.30 -1.53 15.02
C ASP A 264 -8.77 -0.94 13.69
N CYS A 265 -7.93 -0.98 12.68
CA CYS A 265 -8.27 -0.58 11.32
C CYS A 265 -8.46 -1.77 10.37
N SER A 266 -8.87 -2.93 10.89
CA SER A 266 -9.20 -4.05 10.03
C SER A 266 -10.27 -3.67 9.00
N LEU A 267 -10.12 -4.15 7.77
CA LEU A 267 -10.98 -3.84 6.63
C LEU A 267 -11.84 -5.05 6.25
N ASN A 268 -13.09 -4.81 5.94
CA ASN A 268 -13.94 -5.78 5.28
C ASN A 268 -13.70 -5.73 3.76
N SER A 269 -13.14 -6.78 3.20
CA SER A 269 -12.81 -6.88 1.76
C SER A 269 -13.86 -7.65 0.95
N SER A 270 -15.05 -7.91 1.49
CA SER A 270 -16.08 -8.74 0.83
C SER A 270 -16.51 -8.19 -0.52
N LYS A 271 -16.59 -6.86 -0.67
CA LYS A 271 -16.98 -6.21 -1.93
C LYS A 271 -15.98 -6.53 -3.05
N ILE A 272 -14.69 -6.26 -2.85
CA ILE A 272 -13.68 -6.51 -3.88
C ILE A 272 -13.48 -7.99 -4.15
N LYS A 273 -13.51 -8.84 -3.10
CA LYS A 273 -13.42 -10.30 -3.24
C LYS A 273 -14.51 -10.84 -4.16
N LYS A 274 -15.77 -10.42 -3.96
CA LYS A 274 -16.89 -10.82 -4.80
C LYS A 274 -16.79 -10.25 -6.21
N THR A 275 -16.36 -9.00 -6.35
CA THR A 275 -16.30 -8.30 -7.64
C THR A 275 -15.24 -8.88 -8.57
N LEU A 276 -14.08 -9.27 -8.02
CA LEU A 276 -12.93 -9.75 -8.79
C LEU A 276 -12.69 -11.26 -8.61
N ASP A 277 -13.58 -11.99 -7.93
CA ASP A 277 -13.41 -13.42 -7.59
C ASP A 277 -12.03 -13.71 -6.98
N LEU A 278 -11.63 -12.89 -5.97
CA LEU A 278 -10.33 -12.99 -5.32
C LEU A 278 -10.33 -14.05 -4.22
N ASN A 279 -9.33 -14.91 -4.28
CA ASN A 279 -8.97 -15.78 -3.16
C ASN A 279 -7.71 -15.21 -2.49
N LEU A 280 -7.87 -14.62 -1.30
CA LEU A 280 -6.78 -14.00 -0.56
C LEU A 280 -6.13 -15.01 0.37
N SER A 281 -4.81 -15.01 0.41
CA SER A 281 -4.00 -15.92 1.24
C SER A 281 -4.15 -15.60 2.72
N SER A 282 -4.32 -16.62 3.56
CA SER A 282 -4.18 -16.46 5.01
C SER A 282 -2.74 -16.08 5.39
N ILE A 283 -2.54 -15.56 6.60
CA ILE A 283 -1.20 -15.22 7.09
C ILE A 283 -0.30 -16.45 7.04
N SER A 284 -0.79 -17.61 7.51
CA SER A 284 -0.02 -18.85 7.50
C SER A 284 0.36 -19.28 6.09
N GLN A 285 -0.61 -19.33 5.16
CA GLN A 285 -0.35 -19.72 3.76
C GLN A 285 0.71 -18.84 3.08
N ALA A 286 0.63 -17.53 3.27
CA ALA A 286 1.59 -16.61 2.67
C ALA A 286 2.97 -16.70 3.33
N LEU A 287 3.05 -16.88 4.65
CA LEU A 287 4.32 -17.07 5.35
C LEU A 287 4.99 -18.38 4.95
N ASP A 288 4.24 -19.48 4.78
CA ASP A 288 4.77 -20.74 4.27
C ASP A 288 5.38 -20.56 2.87
N GLN A 289 4.72 -19.81 1.97
CA GLN A 289 5.28 -19.50 0.64
C GLN A 289 6.56 -18.63 0.71
N LEU A 290 6.59 -17.65 1.62
CA LEU A 290 7.72 -16.72 1.77
C LEU A 290 8.95 -17.40 2.39
N CYS A 291 8.75 -18.33 3.32
CA CYS A 291 9.81 -18.99 4.07
C CYS A 291 10.22 -20.35 3.48
N ALA A 292 9.45 -20.94 2.57
CA ALA A 292 9.81 -22.20 1.90
C ALA A 292 11.10 -22.13 1.05
N LYS A 293 11.64 -20.93 0.84
CA LYS A 293 12.85 -20.65 0.03
C LYS A 293 14.09 -20.39 0.90
N ILE A 294 13.96 -20.51 2.23
CA ILE A 294 15.03 -20.40 3.20
C ILE A 294 15.47 -21.80 3.62
#